data_a11b4b4880ae702c3c1b5df44295e2d3
#
_entry.id   a11b4b4880ae702c3c1b5df44295e2d3
#
_cell.length_a   1.000
_cell.length_b   1.000
_cell.length_c   1.000
_cell.angle_alpha   90.00
_cell.angle_beta   90.00
_cell.angle_gamma   90.00
#
_symmetry.space_group_name_H-M   'P 1'
#
loop_
_entity.id
_entity.type
_entity.pdbx_description
1 polymer ?
#
loop_
_entity_poly.entity_id
_entity_poly.type
_entity_poly.pdbx_seq_one_letter_code
_entity_poly.pdbx_strand_id
1 'polypeptide(L)'
;MDKIGNIGEIKTGGFYTRNDWGKEDQRSIWEDVLVDKAGVKIDFVFKDENQIWGSDDDTDIEYMYQYLLNFYDTSFLSPNQIRDGWLKHIKSDEENYLWVSNQEAFDLMKSGLNPPETGNPINNKSYMMIDAQLTTEIFGLFSPSRPDIGVKMAELPIKTTARNEAQEIAEFYVRMHSLASHPKKFISLKENIFWMAKESRKYLNDNDYPAKMFDFTEKLYNTGIKWEKARDSIYQR
;
A
#
# COMPACT_ATOMS: atom_id res chain seq x y z
N MET A 1 -17.56 -5.91 6.59
CA MET A 1 -16.45 -4.99 6.93
C MET A 1 -16.95 -3.88 7.83
N ASP A 2 -17.15 -4.18 9.09
CA ASP A 2 -17.73 -3.20 10.01
C ASP A 2 -16.68 -2.39 10.78
N LYS A 3 -15.41 -2.77 10.67
CA LYS A 3 -14.29 -2.17 11.43
C LYS A 3 -13.02 -2.19 10.63
N ILE A 4 -12.86 -1.24 9.72
CA ILE A 4 -11.61 -1.06 8.98
C ILE A 4 -10.55 -0.50 9.94
N GLY A 5 -9.39 -1.13 9.96
CA GLY A 5 -8.25 -0.70 10.79
C GLY A 5 -8.47 -0.75 12.30
N ASN A 6 -9.62 -1.23 12.78
CA ASN A 6 -9.90 -1.30 14.21
C ASN A 6 -9.73 -2.72 14.74
N ILE A 7 -8.55 -3.02 15.22
CA ILE A 7 -8.21 -4.31 15.81
C ILE A 7 -7.91 -4.12 17.30
N GLY A 8 -8.91 -4.26 18.14
CA GLY A 8 -8.77 -4.09 19.59
C GLY A 8 -8.97 -2.66 20.08
N GLU A 9 -8.87 -2.47 21.40
CA GLU A 9 -8.94 -1.16 22.03
C GLU A 9 -7.55 -0.53 22.11
N ILE A 10 -7.08 0.10 21.03
CA ILE A 10 -5.83 0.84 21.09
C ILE A 10 -6.09 2.24 21.59
N LYS A 11 -5.61 2.54 22.77
CA LYS A 11 -5.84 3.81 23.45
C LYS A 11 -4.81 4.89 23.09
N THR A 12 -3.79 4.59 22.33
CA THR A 12 -2.60 5.46 22.16
C THR A 12 -2.28 5.85 20.73
N GLY A 13 -3.09 5.43 19.75
CA GLY A 13 -2.89 5.82 18.35
C GLY A 13 -1.55 5.36 17.78
N GLY A 14 -1.22 4.10 17.92
CA GLY A 14 -0.01 3.46 17.40
C GLY A 14 -0.33 2.13 16.74
N PHE A 15 0.69 1.47 16.24
CA PHE A 15 0.59 0.08 15.82
C PHE A 15 0.09 -0.79 16.97
N TYR A 16 -0.62 -1.86 16.64
CA TYR A 16 -1.20 -2.78 17.60
C TYR A 16 -0.16 -3.32 18.55
N THR A 17 -0.43 -3.21 19.86
CA THR A 17 0.41 -3.82 20.86
C THR A 17 -0.08 -5.21 21.20
N ARG A 18 0.79 -6.04 21.76
CA ARG A 18 0.35 -7.34 22.29
C ARG A 18 -0.62 -7.22 23.44
N ASN A 19 -0.54 -6.13 24.20
CA ASN A 19 -1.47 -5.85 25.27
C ASN A 19 -2.91 -5.68 24.73
N ASP A 20 -3.07 -5.15 23.51
CA ASP A 20 -4.36 -5.04 22.84
C ASP A 20 -4.98 -6.40 22.54
N TRP A 21 -4.17 -7.44 22.50
CA TRP A 21 -4.56 -8.83 22.29
C TRP A 21 -4.50 -9.68 23.56
N GLY A 22 -4.22 -9.09 24.72
CA GLY A 22 -4.08 -9.80 25.98
C GLY A 22 -2.82 -10.67 26.09
N LYS A 23 -1.78 -10.37 25.33
CA LYS A 23 -0.49 -11.05 25.38
C LYS A 23 0.64 -10.04 25.60
N GLU A 24 1.73 -10.48 26.20
CA GLU A 24 2.93 -9.65 26.37
C GLU A 24 3.61 -9.37 25.03
N ASP A 25 4.17 -8.17 24.88
CA ASP A 25 4.95 -7.79 23.72
C ASP A 25 6.16 -8.71 23.55
N GLN A 26 6.43 -9.14 22.32
CA GLN A 26 7.66 -9.88 22.02
C GLN A 26 8.64 -8.94 21.34
N ARG A 27 9.94 -9.19 21.58
CA ARG A 27 11.00 -8.48 20.88
C ARG A 27 10.87 -8.68 19.38
N SER A 28 11.03 -7.60 18.64
CA SER A 28 11.15 -7.66 17.20
C SER A 28 12.30 -8.58 16.79
N ILE A 29 12.11 -9.37 15.73
CA ILE A 29 13.18 -10.17 15.13
C ILE A 29 14.30 -9.31 14.51
N TRP A 30 14.07 -8.00 14.35
CA TRP A 30 15.03 -7.03 13.82
C TRP A 30 15.88 -6.35 14.89
N GLU A 31 15.79 -6.81 16.14
CA GLU A 31 16.53 -6.32 17.29
C GLU A 31 16.25 -4.87 17.72
N ASP A 32 16.58 -4.56 18.95
CA ASP A 32 16.33 -3.30 19.65
C ASP A 32 16.98 -2.06 18.99
N VAL A 33 17.89 -2.25 18.04
CA VAL A 33 18.71 -1.19 17.46
C VAL A 33 17.91 -0.24 16.55
N LEU A 34 16.84 -0.70 15.92
CA LEU A 34 15.98 0.14 15.07
C LEU A 34 14.93 0.90 15.87
N VAL A 35 14.43 0.30 16.92
CA VAL A 35 13.38 0.87 17.78
C VAL A 35 13.91 2.02 18.62
N ASP A 36 15.09 1.85 19.26
CA ASP A 36 15.69 2.88 20.11
C ASP A 36 16.15 4.12 19.35
N LYS A 37 16.59 3.97 18.10
CA LYS A 37 17.08 5.10 17.29
C LYS A 37 15.97 5.90 16.62
N ALA A 38 14.84 5.30 16.36
CA ALA A 38 13.71 5.97 15.70
C ALA A 38 12.73 6.63 16.70
N GLY A 39 12.84 6.32 17.98
CA GLY A 39 11.90 6.80 19.00
C GLY A 39 10.47 6.28 18.80
N VAL A 40 10.30 5.30 17.91
CA VAL A 40 9.00 4.68 17.59
C VAL A 40 9.00 3.27 18.17
N LYS A 41 8.10 3.02 19.09
CA LYS A 41 7.85 1.67 19.57
C LYS A 41 6.98 0.94 18.53
N ILE A 42 7.57 -0.02 17.84
CA ILE A 42 6.85 -0.89 16.91
C ILE A 42 6.44 -2.15 17.67
N ASP A 43 5.15 -2.30 17.86
CA ASP A 43 4.57 -3.45 18.52
C ASP A 43 4.05 -4.45 17.46
N PHE A 44 4.37 -5.73 17.65
CA PHE A 44 3.91 -6.80 16.78
C PHE A 44 2.84 -7.61 17.50
N VAL A 45 1.74 -7.88 16.81
CA VAL A 45 0.68 -8.75 17.29
C VAL A 45 0.88 -10.14 16.69
N PHE A 46 1.06 -11.14 17.56
CA PHE A 46 1.12 -12.53 17.14
C PHE A 46 -0.13 -13.25 17.62
N LYS A 47 -0.85 -13.87 16.69
CA LYS A 47 -2.02 -14.71 16.98
C LYS A 47 -1.68 -16.18 16.78
N ASP A 48 -2.37 -17.03 17.53
CA ASP A 48 -2.28 -18.47 17.33
C ASP A 48 -2.87 -18.86 15.96
N GLU A 49 -2.35 -19.92 15.36
CA GLU A 49 -2.72 -20.36 14.00
C GLU A 49 -4.23 -20.58 13.80
N ASN A 50 -4.95 -20.92 14.88
CA ASN A 50 -6.38 -21.22 14.85
C ASN A 50 -7.27 -20.00 15.17
N GLN A 51 -6.68 -18.81 15.34
CA GLN A 51 -7.43 -17.59 15.59
C GLN A 51 -7.65 -16.81 14.28
N ILE A 52 -8.77 -16.08 14.22
CA ILE A 52 -9.01 -15.14 13.12
C ILE A 52 -8.05 -13.97 13.30
N TRP A 53 -7.23 -13.74 12.28
CA TRP A 53 -6.32 -12.61 12.23
C TRP A 53 -7.10 -11.35 11.88
N GLY A 54 -6.76 -10.24 12.53
CA GLY A 54 -7.26 -8.95 12.12
C GLY A 54 -6.55 -8.47 10.85
N SER A 55 -7.19 -7.59 10.12
CA SER A 55 -6.61 -6.86 9.00
C SER A 55 -6.18 -5.47 9.44
N ASP A 56 -5.29 -4.86 8.66
CA ASP A 56 -4.95 -3.44 8.73
C ASP A 56 -5.76 -2.63 7.71
N ASP A 57 -5.53 -1.32 7.65
CA ASP A 57 -6.24 -0.45 6.73
C ASP A 57 -5.95 -0.77 5.25
N ASP A 58 -4.75 -1.25 4.93
CA ASP A 58 -4.37 -1.62 3.58
C ASP A 58 -5.28 -2.73 3.03
N THR A 59 -5.35 -3.84 3.73
CA THR A 59 -6.18 -5.00 3.35
C THR A 59 -7.67 -4.66 3.37
N ASP A 60 -8.12 -3.88 4.36
CA ASP A 60 -9.52 -3.49 4.49
C ASP A 60 -9.96 -2.56 3.35
N ILE A 61 -9.10 -1.62 2.93
CA ILE A 61 -9.40 -0.73 1.80
C ILE A 61 -9.40 -1.50 0.48
N GLU A 62 -8.50 -2.46 0.27
CA GLU A 62 -8.53 -3.34 -0.90
C GLU A 62 -9.84 -4.12 -0.98
N TYR A 63 -10.27 -4.71 0.13
CA TYR A 63 -11.55 -5.42 0.19
C TYR A 63 -12.73 -4.47 -0.04
N MET A 64 -12.68 -3.26 0.47
CA MET A 64 -13.70 -2.24 0.21
C MET A 64 -13.78 -1.91 -1.29
N TYR A 65 -12.67 -1.72 -1.98
CA TYR A 65 -12.68 -1.50 -3.43
C TYR A 65 -13.31 -2.68 -4.18
N GLN A 66 -12.94 -3.92 -3.82
CA GLN A 66 -13.59 -5.10 -4.39
C GLN A 66 -15.11 -5.09 -4.16
N TYR A 67 -15.54 -4.78 -2.94
CA TYR A 67 -16.96 -4.67 -2.61
C TYR A 67 -17.65 -3.59 -3.45
N LEU A 68 -17.06 -2.42 -3.59
CA LEU A 68 -17.65 -1.31 -4.34
C LEU A 68 -17.78 -1.63 -5.83
N LEU A 69 -16.77 -2.24 -6.45
CA LEU A 69 -16.84 -2.68 -7.83
C LEU A 69 -18.02 -3.63 -8.06
N ASN A 70 -18.18 -4.61 -7.16
CA ASN A 70 -19.30 -5.56 -7.23
C ASN A 70 -20.64 -4.91 -6.93
N PHE A 71 -20.71 -4.03 -5.93
CA PHE A 71 -21.96 -3.36 -5.52
C PHE A 71 -22.51 -2.44 -6.61
N TYR A 72 -21.62 -1.72 -7.32
CA TYR A 72 -22.01 -0.83 -8.40
C TYR A 72 -22.02 -1.49 -9.78
N ASP A 73 -21.70 -2.79 -9.86
CA ASP A 73 -21.58 -3.54 -11.12
C ASP A 73 -20.74 -2.78 -12.17
N THR A 74 -19.53 -2.37 -11.76
CA THR A 74 -18.64 -1.55 -12.60
C THR A 74 -17.17 -1.98 -12.46
N SER A 75 -16.40 -1.73 -13.52
CA SER A 75 -14.93 -1.88 -13.48
C SER A 75 -14.20 -0.58 -13.13
N PHE A 76 -14.91 0.55 -13.10
CA PHE A 76 -14.33 1.87 -12.84
C PHE A 76 -15.20 2.62 -11.86
N LEU A 77 -14.65 2.91 -10.69
CA LEU A 77 -15.33 3.70 -9.68
C LEU A 77 -15.28 5.19 -10.01
N SER A 78 -16.39 5.88 -9.82
CA SER A 78 -16.45 7.33 -9.90
C SER A 78 -15.97 7.98 -8.59
N PRO A 79 -15.62 9.29 -8.62
CA PRO A 79 -15.25 10.04 -7.42
C PRO A 79 -16.25 9.92 -6.27
N ASN A 80 -17.53 10.02 -6.57
CA ASN A 80 -18.60 9.91 -5.58
C ASN A 80 -18.69 8.49 -5.00
N GLN A 81 -18.58 7.45 -5.83
CA GLN A 81 -18.63 6.07 -5.36
C GLN A 81 -17.48 5.75 -4.40
N ILE A 82 -16.27 6.25 -4.69
CA ILE A 82 -15.13 6.10 -3.76
C ILE A 82 -15.41 6.84 -2.45
N ARG A 83 -15.77 8.13 -2.53
CA ARG A 83 -16.07 8.91 -1.33
C ARG A 83 -17.17 8.28 -0.48
N ASP A 84 -18.29 7.92 -1.10
CA ASP A 84 -19.43 7.35 -0.39
C ASP A 84 -19.06 5.99 0.23
N GLY A 85 -18.24 5.19 -0.44
CA GLY A 85 -17.70 3.95 0.09
C GLY A 85 -16.83 4.17 1.32
N TRP A 86 -15.87 5.08 1.24
CA TRP A 86 -14.99 5.43 2.36
C TRP A 86 -15.79 5.93 3.56
N LEU A 87 -16.69 6.88 3.36
CA LEU A 87 -17.51 7.46 4.44
C LEU A 87 -18.50 6.45 5.06
N LYS A 88 -18.93 5.46 4.30
CA LYS A 88 -19.84 4.42 4.77
C LYS A 88 -19.12 3.32 5.55
N HIS A 89 -17.96 2.89 5.09
CA HIS A 89 -17.29 1.70 5.59
C HIS A 89 -16.21 2.01 6.63
N ILE A 90 -15.58 3.18 6.56
CA ILE A 90 -14.65 3.66 7.58
C ILE A 90 -15.45 4.47 8.60
N LYS A 91 -15.65 3.90 9.78
CA LYS A 91 -16.46 4.52 10.81
C LYS A 91 -15.68 5.59 11.57
N SER A 92 -16.14 6.83 11.48
CA SER A 92 -15.46 7.98 12.11
C SER A 92 -15.69 8.11 13.62
N ASP A 93 -16.66 7.39 14.16
CA ASP A 93 -16.98 7.30 15.58
C ASP A 93 -16.22 6.17 16.31
N GLU A 94 -15.56 5.30 15.54
CA GLU A 94 -14.66 4.30 16.07
C GLU A 94 -13.20 4.72 15.83
N GLU A 95 -12.28 4.26 16.66
CA GLU A 95 -10.86 4.47 16.44
C GLU A 95 -10.42 3.65 15.22
N ASN A 96 -9.97 4.33 14.17
CA ASN A 96 -9.47 3.72 12.95
C ASN A 96 -7.97 3.97 12.86
N TYR A 97 -7.23 2.98 12.35
CA TYR A 97 -5.78 3.04 12.20
C TYR A 97 -5.40 3.29 10.75
N LEU A 98 -6.06 4.27 10.14
CA LEU A 98 -5.68 4.73 8.80
C LEU A 98 -4.28 5.33 8.85
N TRP A 99 -3.45 4.89 7.91
CA TRP A 99 -2.15 5.50 7.71
C TRP A 99 -2.27 6.93 7.20
N VAL A 100 -1.19 7.65 7.25
CA VAL A 100 -1.13 9.11 7.19
C VAL A 100 -1.85 9.70 5.99
N SER A 101 -1.60 9.23 4.76
CA SER A 101 -2.27 9.78 3.58
C SER A 101 -3.70 9.27 3.42
N ASN A 102 -3.99 8.06 3.91
CA ASN A 102 -5.34 7.52 3.99
C ASN A 102 -6.19 8.34 4.96
N GLN A 103 -5.66 8.62 6.17
CA GLN A 103 -6.36 9.42 7.17
C GLN A 103 -6.65 10.84 6.65
N GLU A 104 -5.66 11.49 6.04
CA GLU A 104 -5.84 12.84 5.49
C GLU A 104 -6.88 12.86 4.36
N ALA A 105 -6.85 11.88 3.46
CA ALA A 105 -7.86 11.73 2.41
C ALA A 105 -9.27 11.49 2.98
N PHE A 106 -9.39 10.67 4.00
CA PHE A 106 -10.66 10.42 4.69
C PHE A 106 -11.24 11.69 5.32
N ASP A 107 -10.41 12.48 6.01
CA ASP A 107 -10.84 13.74 6.62
C ASP A 107 -11.24 14.79 5.55
N LEU A 108 -10.54 14.83 4.43
CA LEU A 108 -10.92 15.65 3.29
C LEU A 108 -12.26 15.21 2.69
N MET A 109 -12.52 13.90 2.58
CA MET A 109 -13.82 13.38 2.13
C MET A 109 -14.95 13.75 3.10
N LYS A 110 -14.71 13.70 4.41
CA LYS A 110 -15.66 14.18 5.43
C LYS A 110 -15.97 15.67 5.28
N SER A 111 -14.97 16.45 4.88
CA SER A 111 -15.15 17.88 4.61
C SER A 111 -15.85 18.20 3.29
N GLY A 112 -16.12 17.20 2.46
CA GLY A 112 -16.86 17.33 1.20
C GLY A 112 -16.02 17.25 -0.07
N LEU A 113 -14.70 17.04 0.02
CA LEU A 113 -13.87 16.82 -1.17
C LEU A 113 -14.07 15.42 -1.73
N ASN A 114 -13.91 15.31 -3.03
CA ASN A 114 -13.93 14.03 -3.73
C ASN A 114 -12.53 13.69 -4.29
N PRO A 115 -12.20 12.40 -4.45
CA PRO A 115 -11.11 12.04 -5.34
C PRO A 115 -11.33 12.62 -6.76
N PRO A 116 -10.30 13.05 -7.44
CA PRO A 116 -8.89 12.96 -7.13
C PRO A 116 -8.34 14.10 -6.26
N GLU A 117 -9.18 15.05 -5.82
CA GLU A 117 -8.71 16.21 -5.06
C GLU A 117 -8.24 15.86 -3.64
N THR A 118 -8.70 14.75 -3.09
CA THR A 118 -8.27 14.25 -1.77
C THR A 118 -6.80 13.79 -1.73
N GLY A 119 -6.22 13.44 -2.87
CA GLY A 119 -4.79 13.14 -2.97
C GLY A 119 -3.98 14.27 -3.63
N ASN A 120 -4.58 15.42 -3.92
CA ASN A 120 -3.89 16.55 -4.51
C ASN A 120 -2.88 17.15 -3.50
N PRO A 121 -1.62 17.42 -3.90
CA PRO A 121 -0.59 18.00 -3.01
C PRO A 121 -0.98 19.29 -2.29
N ILE A 122 -1.92 20.03 -2.84
CA ILE A 122 -2.44 21.25 -2.19
C ILE A 122 -3.28 20.91 -0.97
N ASN A 123 -4.04 19.82 -1.05
CA ASN A 123 -5.01 19.41 -0.03
C ASN A 123 -4.42 18.37 0.93
N ASN A 124 -3.77 17.33 0.41
CA ASN A 124 -3.19 16.23 1.17
C ASN A 124 -1.67 16.41 1.26
N LYS A 125 -1.16 16.72 2.43
CA LYS A 125 0.28 16.94 2.65
C LYS A 125 1.09 15.65 2.68
N SER A 126 0.40 14.54 2.86
CA SER A 126 0.99 13.19 2.93
C SER A 126 0.93 12.44 1.60
N TYR A 127 0.62 13.11 0.49
CA TYR A 127 0.42 12.55 -0.85
C TYR A 127 1.59 11.72 -1.39
N MET A 128 2.77 11.82 -0.79
CA MET A 128 3.98 11.06 -1.14
C MET A 128 4.17 9.80 -0.30
N MET A 129 3.25 9.49 0.62
CA MET A 129 3.33 8.30 1.44
C MET A 129 2.98 7.03 0.65
N ILE A 130 3.30 5.89 1.23
CA ILE A 130 3.21 4.56 0.60
C ILE A 130 1.78 4.04 0.47
N ASP A 131 0.82 4.63 1.14
CA ASP A 131 -0.53 4.09 1.35
C ASP A 131 -1.22 3.65 0.03
N ALA A 132 -1.13 4.47 -1.02
CA ALA A 132 -1.73 4.11 -2.31
C ALA A 132 -1.14 2.83 -2.91
N GLN A 133 0.16 2.57 -2.70
CA GLN A 133 0.80 1.35 -3.17
C GLN A 133 0.15 0.12 -2.51
N LEU A 134 -0.06 0.18 -1.19
CA LEU A 134 -0.55 -0.94 -0.39
C LEU A 134 -2.06 -1.17 -0.50
N THR A 135 -2.82 -0.13 -0.86
CA THR A 135 -4.29 -0.19 -0.92
C THR A 135 -4.85 -0.43 -2.33
N THR A 136 -4.00 -0.48 -3.37
CA THR A 136 -4.48 -0.55 -4.76
C THR A 136 -3.86 -1.64 -5.61
N GLU A 137 -2.95 -2.43 -5.09
CA GLU A 137 -2.31 -3.51 -5.83
C GLU A 137 -3.30 -4.60 -6.27
N ILE A 138 -4.43 -4.74 -5.57
CA ILE A 138 -5.52 -5.66 -5.91
C ILE A 138 -6.08 -5.44 -7.33
N PHE A 139 -6.02 -4.21 -7.86
CA PHE A 139 -6.46 -3.94 -9.24
C PHE A 139 -5.61 -4.66 -10.29
N GLY A 140 -4.35 -4.96 -9.96
CA GLY A 140 -3.52 -5.84 -10.77
C GLY A 140 -4.07 -7.27 -10.82
N LEU A 141 -4.57 -7.79 -9.72
CA LEU A 141 -5.19 -9.12 -9.66
C LEU A 141 -6.51 -9.19 -10.43
N PHE A 142 -7.29 -8.09 -10.44
CA PHE A 142 -8.53 -8.00 -11.22
C PHE A 142 -8.31 -7.91 -12.73
N SER A 143 -7.07 -7.69 -13.17
CA SER A 143 -6.70 -7.55 -14.57
C SER A 143 -5.55 -8.50 -14.95
N PRO A 144 -5.75 -9.83 -14.86
CA PRO A 144 -4.68 -10.81 -15.05
C PRO A 144 -4.07 -10.69 -16.45
N SER A 145 -2.75 -10.51 -16.52
CA SER A 145 -1.97 -10.32 -17.75
C SER A 145 -2.35 -9.08 -18.58
N ARG A 146 -3.08 -8.14 -17.99
CA ARG A 146 -3.52 -6.90 -18.62
C ARG A 146 -3.15 -5.68 -17.77
N PRO A 147 -1.86 -5.38 -17.61
CA PRO A 147 -1.39 -4.29 -16.76
C PRO A 147 -1.90 -2.91 -17.19
N ASP A 148 -2.19 -2.73 -18.48
CA ASP A 148 -2.83 -1.54 -19.04
C ASP A 148 -4.24 -1.31 -18.46
N ILE A 149 -5.02 -2.37 -18.32
CA ILE A 149 -6.35 -2.33 -17.72
C ILE A 149 -6.27 -2.13 -16.21
N GLY A 150 -5.37 -2.87 -15.53
CA GLY A 150 -5.19 -2.77 -14.07
C GLY A 150 -4.87 -1.35 -13.63
N VAL A 151 -3.90 -0.71 -14.28
CA VAL A 151 -3.54 0.67 -13.95
C VAL A 151 -4.69 1.64 -14.25
N LYS A 152 -5.43 1.43 -15.33
CA LYS A 152 -6.58 2.27 -15.63
C LYS A 152 -7.71 2.11 -14.61
N MET A 153 -7.93 0.91 -14.10
CA MET A 153 -8.90 0.67 -13.01
C MET A 153 -8.44 1.31 -11.69
N ALA A 154 -7.13 1.24 -11.40
CA ALA A 154 -6.52 1.77 -10.20
C ALA A 154 -6.31 3.30 -10.22
N GLU A 155 -6.42 3.96 -11.37
CA GLU A 155 -6.04 5.37 -11.53
C GLU A 155 -6.69 6.29 -10.49
N LEU A 156 -7.99 6.23 -10.34
CA LEU A 156 -8.71 7.06 -9.38
C LEU A 156 -8.52 6.60 -7.93
N PRO A 157 -8.58 5.29 -7.59
CA PRO A 157 -8.16 4.78 -6.30
C PRO A 157 -6.76 5.25 -5.87
N ILE A 158 -5.75 5.16 -6.71
CA ILE A 158 -4.41 5.68 -6.43
C ILE A 158 -4.45 7.19 -6.16
N LYS A 159 -5.12 7.93 -7.02
CA LYS A 159 -5.25 9.39 -6.90
C LYS A 159 -6.11 9.84 -5.73
N THR A 160 -6.72 8.93 -5.00
CA THR A 160 -7.45 9.24 -3.76
C THR A 160 -6.49 9.73 -2.68
N THR A 161 -5.26 9.19 -2.63
CA THR A 161 -4.28 9.50 -1.57
C THR A 161 -2.91 9.93 -2.10
N ALA A 162 -2.56 9.63 -3.35
CA ALA A 162 -1.20 9.82 -3.88
C ALA A 162 -1.11 10.62 -5.18
N ARG A 163 0.04 11.26 -5.38
CA ARG A 163 0.46 11.93 -6.62
C ARG A 163 1.96 11.77 -6.83
N ASN A 164 2.40 12.21 -8.00
CA ASN A 164 3.81 12.25 -8.39
C ASN A 164 4.46 10.86 -8.24
N GLU A 165 5.63 10.78 -7.61
CA GLU A 165 6.40 9.54 -7.48
C GLU A 165 5.65 8.45 -6.71
N ALA A 166 4.85 8.79 -5.71
CA ALA A 166 4.04 7.82 -4.97
C ALA A 166 2.96 7.19 -5.87
N GLN A 167 2.36 7.97 -6.76
CA GLN A 167 1.45 7.46 -7.79
C GLN A 167 2.18 6.51 -8.74
N GLU A 168 3.35 6.89 -9.26
CA GLU A 168 4.15 6.05 -10.16
C GLU A 168 4.53 4.71 -9.52
N ILE A 169 4.90 4.74 -8.23
CA ILE A 169 5.23 3.53 -7.48
C ILE A 169 4.00 2.63 -7.32
N ALA A 170 2.84 3.19 -6.97
CA ALA A 170 1.60 2.41 -6.86
C ALA A 170 1.22 1.77 -8.21
N GLU A 171 1.29 2.51 -9.31
CA GLU A 171 1.05 1.98 -10.66
C GLU A 171 2.06 0.89 -11.04
N PHE A 172 3.32 1.02 -10.62
CA PHE A 172 4.34 -0.01 -10.83
C PHE A 172 3.94 -1.34 -10.17
N TYR A 173 3.46 -1.31 -8.94
CA TYR A 173 3.02 -2.52 -8.23
C TYR A 173 1.74 -3.11 -8.82
N VAL A 174 0.76 -2.30 -9.20
CA VAL A 174 -0.43 -2.77 -9.95
C VAL A 174 -0.01 -3.52 -11.22
N ARG A 175 0.98 -3.01 -11.97
CA ARG A 175 1.51 -3.70 -13.16
C ARG A 175 2.15 -5.03 -12.81
N MET A 176 2.96 -5.07 -11.74
CA MET A 176 3.62 -6.31 -11.30
C MET A 176 2.58 -7.38 -10.93
N HIS A 177 1.55 -7.02 -10.15
CA HIS A 177 0.49 -7.96 -9.77
C HIS A 177 -0.29 -8.47 -10.98
N SER A 178 -0.60 -7.62 -11.93
CA SER A 178 -1.23 -8.06 -13.20
C SER A 178 -0.34 -9.04 -13.97
N LEU A 179 0.95 -8.74 -14.08
CA LEU A 179 1.91 -9.59 -14.79
C LEU A 179 2.19 -10.92 -14.08
N ALA A 180 1.92 -11.03 -12.78
CA ALA A 180 2.08 -12.27 -12.03
C ALA A 180 1.25 -13.43 -12.60
N SER A 181 0.11 -13.12 -13.24
CA SER A 181 -0.77 -14.09 -13.90
C SER A 181 -0.38 -14.35 -15.36
N HIS A 182 0.73 -13.80 -15.86
CA HIS A 182 1.12 -13.97 -17.26
C HIS A 182 1.52 -15.43 -17.56
N PRO A 183 1.05 -16.01 -18.67
CA PRO A 183 1.25 -17.42 -18.98
C PRO A 183 2.69 -17.79 -19.40
N LYS A 184 3.60 -16.82 -19.44
CA LYS A 184 4.98 -17.06 -19.78
C LYS A 184 5.63 -18.02 -18.79
N LYS A 185 6.28 -19.07 -19.30
CA LYS A 185 6.98 -20.03 -18.47
C LYS A 185 8.40 -19.51 -18.17
N PHE A 186 8.72 -19.43 -16.90
CA PHE A 186 10.06 -19.09 -16.41
C PHE A 186 10.70 -20.32 -15.76
N ILE A 187 12.04 -20.36 -15.73
CA ILE A 187 12.78 -21.45 -15.10
C ILE A 187 12.61 -21.40 -13.57
N SER A 188 12.52 -20.18 -13.02
CA SER A 188 12.37 -19.99 -11.57
C SER A 188 11.44 -18.83 -11.23
N LEU A 189 10.91 -18.85 -10.01
CA LEU A 189 10.12 -17.73 -9.43
C LEU A 189 10.92 -16.44 -9.46
N LYS A 190 12.23 -16.50 -9.16
CA LYS A 190 13.13 -15.34 -9.19
C LYS A 190 13.18 -14.70 -10.57
N GLU A 191 13.34 -15.49 -11.63
CA GLU A 191 13.35 -14.95 -13.01
C GLU A 191 12.03 -14.31 -13.37
N ASN A 192 10.91 -14.89 -12.92
CA ASN A 192 9.59 -14.30 -13.13
C ASN A 192 9.46 -12.94 -12.45
N ILE A 193 9.87 -12.83 -11.17
CA ILE A 193 9.84 -11.57 -10.42
C ILE A 193 10.70 -10.51 -11.11
N PHE A 194 11.93 -10.84 -11.51
CA PHE A 194 12.81 -9.92 -12.22
C PHE A 194 12.22 -9.47 -13.55
N TRP A 195 11.59 -10.38 -14.29
CA TRP A 195 10.92 -10.03 -15.53
C TRP A 195 9.74 -9.07 -15.28
N MET A 196 8.86 -9.34 -14.31
CA MET A 196 7.75 -8.46 -13.96
C MET A 196 8.24 -7.06 -13.57
N ALA A 197 9.27 -6.98 -12.74
CA ALA A 197 9.85 -5.73 -12.31
C ALA A 197 10.43 -4.93 -13.50
N LYS A 198 11.16 -5.59 -14.41
CA LYS A 198 11.69 -4.95 -15.62
C LYS A 198 10.62 -4.50 -16.60
N GLU A 199 9.57 -5.28 -16.78
CA GLU A 199 8.44 -4.86 -17.60
C GLU A 199 7.74 -3.63 -17.00
N SER A 200 7.51 -3.62 -15.69
CA SER A 200 6.89 -2.50 -14.99
C SER A 200 7.77 -1.25 -15.01
N ARG A 201 9.12 -1.40 -14.88
CA ARG A 201 10.09 -0.30 -14.96
C ARG A 201 10.00 0.52 -16.25
N LYS A 202 9.58 -0.09 -17.37
CA LYS A 202 9.44 0.60 -18.67
C LYS A 202 8.41 1.75 -18.65
N TYR A 203 7.56 1.79 -17.65
CA TYR A 203 6.49 2.80 -17.50
C TYR A 203 6.82 3.88 -16.46
N LEU A 204 7.94 3.74 -15.74
CA LEU A 204 8.43 4.82 -14.89
C LEU A 204 9.16 5.85 -15.74
N ASN A 205 8.99 7.13 -15.41
CA ASN A 205 9.70 8.20 -16.07
C ASN A 205 11.19 8.18 -15.68
N ASP A 206 12.07 8.09 -16.67
CA ASP A 206 13.53 7.99 -16.46
C ASP A 206 14.14 9.18 -15.68
N ASN A 207 13.47 10.32 -15.69
CA ASN A 207 13.94 11.50 -14.98
C ASN A 207 13.52 11.53 -13.50
N ASP A 208 12.57 10.68 -13.10
CA ASP A 208 12.00 10.70 -11.77
C ASP A 208 12.70 9.74 -10.80
N TYR A 209 12.50 9.96 -9.53
CA TYR A 209 13.20 9.24 -8.48
C TYR A 209 12.94 7.72 -8.50
N PRO A 210 11.71 7.22 -8.69
CA PRO A 210 11.44 5.78 -8.71
C PRO A 210 12.25 5.03 -9.76
N ALA A 211 12.35 5.57 -10.97
CA ALA A 211 13.13 4.98 -12.05
C ALA A 211 14.63 4.92 -11.71
N LYS A 212 15.18 6.04 -11.23
CA LYS A 212 16.60 6.13 -10.83
C LYS A 212 16.93 5.17 -9.70
N MET A 213 16.03 5.00 -8.73
CA MET A 213 16.24 4.08 -7.60
C MET A 213 16.13 2.63 -8.04
N PHE A 214 15.22 2.30 -8.94
CA PHE A 214 15.14 0.98 -9.54
C PHE A 214 16.45 0.61 -10.24
N ASP A 215 16.92 1.47 -11.14
CA ASP A 215 18.14 1.25 -11.93
C ASP A 215 19.38 1.16 -11.03
N PHE A 216 19.44 1.97 -9.98
CA PHE A 216 20.51 1.92 -9.00
C PHE A 216 20.51 0.60 -8.21
N THR A 217 19.34 0.15 -7.78
CA THR A 217 19.19 -1.11 -7.05
C THR A 217 19.55 -2.31 -7.96
N GLU A 218 19.11 -2.30 -9.21
CA GLU A 218 19.51 -3.32 -10.19
C GLU A 218 21.04 -3.34 -10.41
N LYS A 219 21.65 -2.17 -10.50
CA LYS A 219 23.12 -2.07 -10.59
C LYS A 219 23.81 -2.67 -9.38
N LEU A 220 23.36 -2.36 -8.16
CA LEU A 220 23.90 -2.95 -6.94
C LEU A 220 23.77 -4.48 -6.93
N TYR A 221 22.60 -4.98 -7.32
CA TYR A 221 22.36 -6.42 -7.45
C TYR A 221 23.35 -7.08 -8.42
N ASN A 222 23.55 -6.50 -9.60
CA ASN A 222 24.44 -7.03 -10.63
C ASN A 222 25.93 -7.02 -10.22
N THR A 223 26.32 -6.21 -9.24
CA THR A 223 27.68 -6.25 -8.67
C THR A 223 27.88 -7.38 -7.67
N GLY A 224 26.84 -8.12 -7.31
CA GLY A 224 26.89 -9.18 -6.31
C GLY A 224 27.10 -8.70 -4.87
N ILE A 225 26.86 -7.41 -4.60
CA ILE A 225 26.94 -6.85 -3.24
C ILE A 225 25.90 -7.52 -2.33
N LYS A 226 26.24 -7.73 -1.07
CA LYS A 226 25.31 -8.24 -0.08
C LYS A 226 24.14 -7.27 0.12
N TRP A 227 22.95 -7.80 0.38
CA TRP A 227 21.72 -7.00 0.49
C TRP A 227 21.79 -5.92 1.58
N GLU A 228 22.47 -6.18 2.72
CA GLU A 228 22.62 -5.21 3.81
C GLU A 228 23.39 -3.97 3.33
N LYS A 229 24.50 -4.19 2.57
CA LYS A 229 25.27 -3.09 2.00
C LYS A 229 24.51 -2.37 0.88
N ALA A 230 23.72 -3.11 0.10
CA ALA A 230 22.86 -2.51 -0.91
C ALA A 230 21.82 -1.59 -0.25
N ARG A 231 21.14 -2.05 0.81
CA ARG A 231 20.24 -1.25 1.61
C ARG A 231 20.88 0.03 2.13
N ASP A 232 22.07 -0.10 2.77
CA ASP A 232 22.77 1.05 3.33
C ASP A 232 23.17 2.07 2.24
N SER A 233 23.54 1.58 1.04
CA SER A 233 23.84 2.45 -0.10
C SER A 233 22.62 3.18 -0.63
N ILE A 234 21.42 2.58 -0.54
CA ILE A 234 20.15 3.22 -0.91
C ILE A 234 19.79 4.32 0.08
N TYR A 235 19.95 4.06 1.39
CA TYR A 235 19.66 5.06 2.43
C TYR A 235 20.60 6.26 2.43
N GLN A 236 21.78 6.14 1.85
CA GLN A 236 22.78 7.23 1.78
C GLN A 236 22.62 8.12 0.53
N ARG A 237 21.70 7.80 -0.37
CA ARG A 237 21.53 8.49 -1.64
C ARG A 237 20.32 9.44 -1.67
#